data_c1c2bad8d9d41d2de3ac58d3fe2abca2
#
_entry.id   c1c2bad8d9d41d2de3ac58d3fe2abca2
#
_cell.length_a   1.000
_cell.length_b   1.000
_cell.length_c   1.000
_cell.angle_alpha   90.00
_cell.angle_beta   90.00
_cell.angle_gamma   90.00
#
_symmetry.space_group_name_H-M   'P 1'
#
loop_
_entity.id
_entity.type
_entity.pdbx_description
1 polymer ?
#
loop_
_entity_poly.entity_id
_entity_poly.type
_entity_poly.pdbx_seq_one_letter_code
_entity_poly.pdbx_strand_id
1 'polypeptide(L)'
;MSITVSTVNVNGIRAAVKHRSDANRGLLPWLAGSAADIVLMQEIRADEDQAREALASALDDGWQLAMCASSVKGHAGVGVLSMLPIRAVRVGFGSAEFDGTGRYLEADVDTPLGATTVASVYVPKGIAAPTGSSADKDVAKFEEKVRFLDEFGAYLSRLGRRRRHVVVGGDWNIAHTEADIKNWKGNLASPGFLPHERAWIGGLLDGGWWDVHRDLAPAQDGPYSWWSWRGKAFDNDSGWRIDYQLANRSLAARAVKATVDRADAYDLRWSDHAPVTVVYD
;
A
#
# COMPACT_ATOMS: atom_id res chain seq x y z
N MET A 1 21.70 4.17 -12.69
CA MET A 1 20.61 3.31 -13.20
C MET A 1 19.54 3.30 -12.13
N SER A 2 18.30 3.67 -12.46
CA SER A 2 17.21 3.85 -11.51
C SER A 2 16.22 2.68 -11.55
N ILE A 3 15.42 2.56 -10.49
CA ILE A 3 14.19 1.77 -10.47
C ILE A 3 13.02 2.64 -10.03
N THR A 4 11.86 2.36 -10.56
CA THR A 4 10.62 3.05 -10.20
C THR A 4 9.66 2.05 -9.57
N VAL A 5 9.30 2.29 -8.32
CA VAL A 5 8.37 1.46 -7.55
C VAL A 5 7.10 2.24 -7.30
N SER A 6 5.96 1.67 -7.66
CA SER A 6 4.63 2.21 -7.33
C SER A 6 3.93 1.32 -6.32
N THR A 7 3.10 1.89 -5.45
CA THR A 7 2.16 1.13 -4.62
C THR A 7 0.76 1.68 -4.80
N VAL A 8 -0.23 0.80 -4.87
CA VAL A 8 -1.64 1.19 -5.02
C VAL A 8 -2.60 0.13 -4.51
N ASN A 9 -3.54 0.54 -3.68
CA ASN A 9 -4.73 -0.25 -3.37
C ASN A 9 -5.68 -0.19 -4.58
N VAL A 10 -5.90 -1.32 -5.24
CA VAL A 10 -6.70 -1.41 -6.48
C VAL A 10 -8.21 -1.54 -6.24
N ASN A 11 -8.61 -1.68 -4.98
CA ASN A 11 -10.03 -1.82 -4.57
C ASN A 11 -10.81 -2.86 -5.40
N GLY A 12 -10.16 -4.01 -5.65
CA GLY A 12 -10.66 -5.09 -6.49
C GLY A 12 -10.14 -5.02 -7.92
N ILE A 13 -9.19 -5.91 -8.25
CA ILE A 13 -8.49 -5.89 -9.55
C ILE A 13 -9.45 -5.96 -10.73
N ARG A 14 -10.48 -6.81 -10.67
CA ARG A 14 -11.49 -6.94 -11.74
C ARG A 14 -12.31 -5.67 -11.97
N ALA A 15 -12.47 -4.85 -10.91
CA ALA A 15 -13.13 -3.55 -11.03
C ALA A 15 -12.16 -2.47 -11.52
N ALA A 16 -10.90 -2.52 -11.08
CA ALA A 16 -9.88 -1.56 -11.46
C ALA A 16 -9.55 -1.60 -12.97
N VAL A 17 -9.53 -2.77 -13.59
CA VAL A 17 -9.24 -2.91 -15.03
C VAL A 17 -10.42 -2.58 -15.95
N LYS A 18 -11.62 -2.34 -15.41
CA LYS A 18 -12.80 -2.07 -16.25
C LYS A 18 -12.65 -0.78 -17.05
N HIS A 19 -12.93 -0.88 -18.33
CA HIS A 19 -13.21 0.29 -19.17
C HIS A 19 -14.56 0.89 -18.77
N ARG A 20 -14.57 2.13 -18.33
CA ARG A 20 -15.77 2.86 -17.88
C ARG A 20 -16.22 3.89 -18.90
N SER A 21 -15.25 4.55 -19.55
CA SER A 21 -15.45 5.52 -20.62
C SER A 21 -14.14 5.66 -21.41
N ASP A 22 -14.17 6.37 -22.54
CA ASP A 22 -12.95 6.64 -23.32
C ASP A 22 -11.89 7.39 -22.50
N ALA A 23 -12.31 8.21 -21.54
CA ALA A 23 -11.43 8.92 -20.63
C ALA A 23 -11.01 8.10 -19.39
N ASN A 24 -11.82 7.09 -18.98
CA ASN A 24 -11.52 6.20 -17.87
C ASN A 24 -11.45 4.75 -18.33
N ARG A 25 -10.31 4.36 -18.81
CA ARG A 25 -10.05 3.02 -19.34
C ARG A 25 -9.50 2.04 -18.27
N GLY A 26 -9.42 2.48 -17.02
CA GLY A 26 -9.01 1.65 -15.87
C GLY A 26 -7.49 1.60 -15.64
N LEU A 27 -7.10 0.61 -14.84
CA LEU A 27 -5.72 0.40 -14.40
C LEU A 27 -4.73 0.13 -15.54
N LEU A 28 -5.11 -0.69 -16.54
CA LEU A 28 -4.17 -1.16 -17.55
C LEU A 28 -3.54 -0.04 -18.38
N PRO A 29 -4.29 0.98 -18.86
CA PRO A 29 -3.68 2.13 -19.52
C PRO A 29 -2.77 2.97 -18.63
N TRP A 30 -3.11 3.11 -17.33
CA TRP A 30 -2.22 3.74 -16.38
C TRP A 30 -0.90 2.95 -16.28
N LEU A 31 -0.99 1.63 -16.13
CA LEU A 31 0.18 0.75 -16.03
C LEU A 31 1.08 0.87 -17.28
N ALA A 32 0.48 0.80 -18.46
CA ALA A 32 1.21 0.93 -19.75
C ALA A 32 1.86 2.32 -19.96
N GLY A 33 1.23 3.38 -19.42
CA GLY A 33 1.75 4.75 -19.49
C GLY A 33 2.66 5.15 -18.33
N SER A 34 2.74 4.34 -17.29
CA SER A 34 3.59 4.60 -16.12
C SER A 34 5.05 4.25 -16.41
N ALA A 35 5.97 4.89 -15.69
CA ALA A 35 7.38 4.53 -15.70
C ALA A 35 7.72 3.45 -14.65
N ALA A 36 6.72 2.79 -14.08
CA ALA A 36 6.92 1.82 -13.01
C ALA A 36 7.61 0.55 -13.53
N ASP A 37 8.66 0.13 -12.85
CA ASP A 37 9.28 -1.19 -13.03
C ASP A 37 8.62 -2.23 -12.15
N ILE A 38 8.08 -1.80 -10.99
CA ILE A 38 7.45 -2.66 -9.99
C ILE A 38 6.20 -1.95 -9.44
N VAL A 39 5.09 -2.69 -9.35
CA VAL A 39 3.84 -2.22 -8.75
C VAL A 39 3.42 -3.14 -7.60
N LEU A 40 3.29 -2.57 -6.41
CA LEU A 40 2.83 -3.24 -5.20
C LEU A 40 1.32 -3.01 -5.07
N MET A 41 0.52 -4.07 -5.17
CA MET A 41 -0.94 -3.98 -5.20
C MET A 41 -1.57 -4.47 -3.90
N GLN A 42 -2.61 -3.79 -3.44
CA GLN A 42 -3.41 -4.18 -2.29
C GLN A 42 -4.89 -4.28 -2.69
N GLU A 43 -5.66 -5.01 -1.90
CA GLU A 43 -7.08 -5.29 -2.13
C GLU A 43 -7.37 -5.86 -3.53
N ILE A 44 -6.59 -6.84 -3.96
CA ILE A 44 -6.79 -7.53 -5.25
C ILE A 44 -8.18 -8.17 -5.29
N ARG A 45 -8.69 -8.71 -4.14
CA ARG A 45 -10.04 -9.27 -3.98
C ARG A 45 -10.42 -10.30 -5.03
N ALA A 46 -9.45 -11.09 -5.47
CA ALA A 46 -9.56 -12.14 -6.49
C ALA A 46 -8.66 -13.30 -6.13
N ASP A 47 -8.97 -14.48 -6.61
CA ASP A 47 -8.03 -15.59 -6.66
C ASP A 47 -6.98 -15.36 -7.77
N GLU A 48 -5.98 -16.23 -7.85
CA GLU A 48 -4.87 -16.04 -8.77
C GLU A 48 -5.32 -16.10 -10.24
N ASP A 49 -6.21 -17.01 -10.60
CA ASP A 49 -6.70 -17.15 -11.98
C ASP A 49 -7.46 -15.90 -12.42
N GLN A 50 -8.35 -15.40 -11.55
CA GLN A 50 -9.10 -14.16 -11.80
C GLN A 50 -8.20 -12.93 -11.91
N ALA A 51 -7.14 -12.87 -11.10
CA ALA A 51 -6.18 -11.77 -11.16
C ALA A 51 -5.33 -11.83 -12.43
N ARG A 52 -4.88 -13.03 -12.84
CA ARG A 52 -4.16 -13.25 -14.09
C ARG A 52 -5.01 -12.91 -15.30
N GLU A 53 -6.27 -13.32 -15.31
CA GLU A 53 -7.22 -12.96 -16.38
C GLU A 53 -7.38 -11.44 -16.46
N ALA A 54 -7.59 -10.76 -15.32
CA ALA A 54 -7.74 -9.30 -15.28
C ALA A 54 -6.47 -8.54 -15.76
N LEU A 55 -5.29 -9.12 -15.57
CA LEU A 55 -4.00 -8.54 -15.93
C LEU A 55 -3.41 -9.15 -17.21
N ALA A 56 -4.17 -9.92 -17.98
CA ALA A 56 -3.65 -10.72 -19.10
C ALA A 56 -2.80 -9.89 -20.08
N SER A 57 -3.26 -8.70 -20.51
CA SER A 57 -2.49 -7.85 -21.42
C SER A 57 -1.16 -7.38 -20.81
N ALA A 58 -1.13 -7.07 -19.53
CA ALA A 58 0.12 -6.70 -18.88
C ALA A 58 1.08 -7.90 -18.76
N LEU A 59 0.55 -9.09 -18.50
CA LEU A 59 1.37 -10.30 -18.45
C LEU A 59 1.93 -10.65 -19.84
N ASP A 60 1.14 -10.45 -20.91
CA ASP A 60 1.59 -10.61 -22.30
C ASP A 60 2.67 -9.59 -22.67
N ASP A 61 2.62 -8.38 -22.09
CA ASP A 61 3.64 -7.33 -22.25
C ASP A 61 4.92 -7.60 -21.41
N GLY A 62 4.99 -8.72 -20.69
CA GLY A 62 6.18 -9.17 -19.97
C GLY A 62 6.18 -8.92 -18.45
N TRP A 63 5.10 -8.36 -17.89
CA TRP A 63 4.99 -8.27 -16.44
C TRP A 63 4.88 -9.65 -15.80
N GLN A 64 5.52 -9.81 -14.64
CA GLN A 64 5.45 -11.00 -13.80
C GLN A 64 4.58 -10.71 -12.59
N LEU A 65 3.64 -11.59 -12.26
CA LEU A 65 2.77 -11.47 -11.09
C LEU A 65 3.16 -12.50 -10.02
N ALA A 66 3.44 -12.01 -8.81
CA ALA A 66 3.42 -12.77 -7.58
C ALA A 66 2.30 -12.22 -6.68
N MET A 67 1.43 -13.08 -6.15
CA MET A 67 0.33 -12.62 -5.30
C MET A 67 0.03 -13.58 -4.17
N CYS A 68 -0.66 -13.08 -3.17
CA CYS A 68 -1.25 -13.83 -2.07
C CYS A 68 -2.72 -13.46 -1.95
N ALA A 69 -3.60 -14.38 -2.27
CA ALA A 69 -5.04 -14.21 -2.06
C ALA A 69 -5.38 -14.43 -0.58
N SER A 70 -6.47 -13.81 -0.13
CA SER A 70 -7.04 -14.11 1.19
C SER A 70 -7.75 -15.47 1.19
N SER A 71 -7.69 -16.19 2.31
CA SER A 71 -8.53 -17.35 2.58
C SER A 71 -10.03 -17.02 2.56
N VAL A 72 -10.39 -15.75 2.80
CA VAL A 72 -11.77 -15.26 2.70
C VAL A 72 -12.00 -14.67 1.32
N LYS A 73 -12.87 -15.32 0.53
CA LYS A 73 -13.17 -14.94 -0.85
C LYS A 73 -13.64 -13.48 -0.95
N GLY A 74 -13.03 -12.73 -1.89
CA GLY A 74 -13.39 -11.34 -2.16
C GLY A 74 -12.88 -10.32 -1.13
N HIS A 75 -12.01 -10.74 -0.21
CA HIS A 75 -11.39 -9.89 0.79
C HIS A 75 -9.89 -9.77 0.55
N ALA A 76 -9.29 -8.65 0.95
CA ALA A 76 -7.85 -8.40 0.92
C ALA A 76 -7.17 -8.86 -0.40
N GLY A 77 -6.05 -9.55 -0.30
CA GLY A 77 -5.21 -9.95 -1.41
C GLY A 77 -4.17 -8.90 -1.74
N VAL A 78 -2.89 -9.28 -1.69
CA VAL A 78 -1.76 -8.40 -2.06
C VAL A 78 -0.94 -9.05 -3.17
N GLY A 79 -0.23 -8.22 -3.94
CA GLY A 79 0.61 -8.71 -5.02
C GLY A 79 1.74 -7.78 -5.38
N VAL A 80 2.72 -8.34 -6.05
CA VAL A 80 3.84 -7.66 -6.70
C VAL A 80 3.76 -7.95 -8.18
N LEU A 81 3.60 -6.90 -8.99
CA LEU A 81 3.70 -6.94 -10.43
C LEU A 81 5.04 -6.32 -10.82
N SER A 82 5.87 -7.02 -11.62
CA SER A 82 7.25 -6.60 -11.90
C SER A 82 7.64 -6.86 -13.35
N MET A 83 8.25 -5.86 -13.99
CA MET A 83 8.96 -6.02 -15.27
C MET A 83 10.37 -6.61 -15.07
N LEU A 84 10.87 -6.58 -13.84
CA LEU A 84 12.18 -7.11 -13.48
C LEU A 84 12.04 -8.55 -12.95
N PRO A 85 13.08 -9.40 -13.10
CA PRO A 85 13.00 -10.81 -12.70
C PRO A 85 12.73 -11.00 -11.20
N ILE A 86 11.63 -11.68 -10.87
CA ILE A 86 11.33 -12.12 -9.50
C ILE A 86 12.10 -13.43 -9.25
N ARG A 87 12.94 -13.45 -8.20
CA ARG A 87 13.80 -14.60 -7.85
C ARG A 87 13.21 -15.48 -6.77
N ALA A 88 12.51 -14.88 -5.81
CA ALA A 88 11.88 -15.60 -4.72
C ALA A 88 10.65 -14.83 -4.23
N VAL A 89 9.67 -15.58 -3.74
CA VAL A 89 8.44 -15.05 -3.16
C VAL A 89 8.25 -15.64 -1.77
N ARG A 90 7.87 -14.81 -0.81
CA ARG A 90 7.53 -15.20 0.56
C ARG A 90 6.18 -14.61 0.92
N VAL A 91 5.26 -15.47 1.32
CA VAL A 91 3.92 -15.08 1.75
C VAL A 91 3.88 -15.03 3.27
N GLY A 92 3.24 -14.01 3.80
CA GLY A 92 3.11 -13.80 5.24
C GLY A 92 4.40 -13.32 5.90
N PHE A 93 4.34 -13.14 7.20
CA PHE A 93 5.45 -12.64 8.02
C PHE A 93 5.72 -13.53 9.26
N GLY A 94 5.16 -14.75 9.26
CA GLY A 94 5.31 -15.76 10.31
C GLY A 94 4.25 -15.68 11.39
N SER A 95 3.11 -15.06 11.10
CA SER A 95 1.95 -15.00 12.00
C SER A 95 0.99 -16.15 11.77
N ALA A 96 0.67 -16.90 12.80
CA ALA A 96 -0.36 -17.94 12.70
C ALA A 96 -1.76 -17.38 12.45
N GLU A 97 -2.03 -16.15 12.86
CA GLU A 97 -3.32 -15.47 12.67
C GLU A 97 -3.42 -14.82 11.29
N PHE A 98 -2.34 -14.21 10.78
CA PHE A 98 -2.44 -13.30 9.64
C PHE A 98 -1.89 -13.83 8.32
N ASP A 99 -1.02 -14.85 8.29
CA ASP A 99 -0.37 -15.29 7.05
C ASP A 99 -1.35 -15.78 5.98
N GLY A 100 -2.48 -16.38 6.38
CA GLY A 100 -3.54 -16.81 5.47
C GLY A 100 -4.53 -15.73 5.04
N THR A 101 -4.38 -14.49 5.50
CA THR A 101 -5.38 -13.42 5.29
C THR A 101 -5.13 -12.58 4.03
N GLY A 102 -4.07 -12.85 3.27
CA GLY A 102 -3.76 -12.13 2.04
C GLY A 102 -3.34 -10.67 2.27
N ARG A 103 -2.59 -10.38 3.33
CA ARG A 103 -2.23 -9.02 3.73
C ARG A 103 -0.77 -8.67 3.57
N TYR A 104 0.10 -9.65 3.30
CA TYR A 104 1.53 -9.40 3.15
C TYR A 104 2.19 -10.42 2.22
N LEU A 105 3.06 -9.91 1.33
CA LEU A 105 3.89 -10.71 0.43
C LEU A 105 5.19 -9.96 0.15
N GLU A 106 6.32 -10.69 0.18
CA GLU A 106 7.64 -10.22 -0.25
C GLU A 106 8.04 -10.89 -1.56
N ALA A 107 8.70 -10.12 -2.42
CA ALA A 107 9.41 -10.63 -3.58
C ALA A 107 10.87 -10.14 -3.57
N ASP A 108 11.81 -11.04 -3.81
CA ASP A 108 13.18 -10.67 -4.13
C ASP A 108 13.29 -10.44 -5.62
N VAL A 109 13.74 -9.26 -6.01
CA VAL A 109 13.82 -8.81 -7.40
C VAL A 109 15.26 -8.42 -7.73
N ASP A 110 15.74 -8.84 -8.90
CA ASP A 110 17.02 -8.38 -9.43
C ASP A 110 16.81 -7.00 -10.06
N THR A 111 17.33 -5.97 -9.41
CA THR A 111 17.21 -4.61 -9.88
C THR A 111 18.55 -4.04 -10.35
N PRO A 112 18.57 -2.96 -11.15
CA PRO A 112 19.80 -2.24 -11.49
C PRO A 112 20.57 -1.71 -10.27
N LEU A 113 19.91 -1.55 -9.12
CA LEU A 113 20.54 -1.14 -7.86
C LEU A 113 21.11 -2.32 -7.06
N GLY A 114 20.94 -3.56 -7.56
CA GLY A 114 21.30 -4.80 -6.90
C GLY A 114 20.09 -5.57 -6.35
N ALA A 115 20.34 -6.63 -5.60
CA ALA A 115 19.31 -7.48 -5.04
C ALA A 115 18.41 -6.67 -4.08
N THR A 116 17.13 -6.56 -4.42
CA THR A 116 16.15 -5.75 -3.68
C THR A 116 14.98 -6.64 -3.23
N THR A 117 14.59 -6.51 -1.98
CA THR A 117 13.33 -7.06 -1.48
C THR A 117 12.26 -5.99 -1.57
N VAL A 118 11.20 -6.26 -2.32
CA VAL A 118 10.00 -5.42 -2.39
C VAL A 118 8.85 -6.16 -1.72
N ALA A 119 8.04 -5.47 -0.95
CA ALA A 119 6.92 -6.09 -0.26
C ALA A 119 5.64 -5.26 -0.40
N SER A 120 4.53 -5.96 -0.59
CA SER A 120 3.19 -5.37 -0.59
C SER A 120 2.48 -5.69 0.72
N VAL A 121 1.97 -4.65 1.41
CA VAL A 121 1.23 -4.79 2.66
C VAL A 121 -0.16 -4.13 2.58
N TYR A 122 -1.13 -4.79 3.17
CA TYR A 122 -2.48 -4.28 3.41
C TYR A 122 -2.82 -4.39 4.90
N VAL A 123 -2.56 -3.32 5.65
CA VAL A 123 -2.83 -3.26 7.10
C VAL A 123 -4.35 -3.28 7.34
N PRO A 124 -4.87 -4.01 8.33
CA PRO A 124 -6.29 -3.96 8.67
C PRO A 124 -6.78 -2.53 8.90
N LYS A 125 -7.94 -2.19 8.34
CA LYS A 125 -8.54 -0.87 8.53
C LYS A 125 -8.83 -0.58 10.01
N GLY A 126 -9.22 -1.63 10.76
CA GLY A 126 -9.62 -1.49 12.14
C GLY A 126 -10.97 -0.79 12.31
N ILE A 127 -11.24 -0.39 13.54
CA ILE A 127 -12.46 0.31 13.97
C ILE A 127 -12.07 1.35 15.03
N ALA A 128 -12.95 2.30 15.30
CA ALA A 128 -12.77 3.26 16.41
C ALA A 128 -12.53 2.54 17.74
N ALA A 129 -11.78 3.18 18.62
CA ALA A 129 -11.51 2.61 19.95
C ALA A 129 -12.83 2.25 20.66
N PRO A 130 -12.96 1.02 21.17
CA PRO A 130 -14.19 0.57 21.81
C PRO A 130 -14.48 1.35 23.09
N THR A 131 -15.77 1.49 23.40
CA THR A 131 -16.28 2.04 24.66
C THR A 131 -16.95 0.92 25.46
N GLY A 132 -17.34 1.19 26.69
CA GLY A 132 -18.04 0.19 27.52
C GLY A 132 -19.38 -0.31 26.97
N SER A 133 -19.92 0.34 25.91
CA SER A 133 -21.14 -0.08 25.20
C SER A 133 -20.87 -0.69 23.83
N SER A 134 -19.60 -0.89 23.45
CA SER A 134 -19.25 -1.49 22.16
C SER A 134 -19.65 -2.95 22.09
N ALA A 135 -20.13 -3.39 20.90
CA ALA A 135 -20.42 -4.79 20.68
C ALA A 135 -19.13 -5.64 20.64
N ASP A 136 -19.17 -6.89 21.09
CA ASP A 136 -18.01 -7.79 21.14
C ASP A 136 -17.28 -7.91 19.78
N LYS A 137 -18.04 -7.93 18.68
CA LYS A 137 -17.47 -7.95 17.32
C LYS A 137 -16.62 -6.72 17.00
N ASP A 138 -16.95 -5.57 17.59
CA ASP A 138 -16.24 -4.32 17.37
C ASP A 138 -14.98 -4.29 18.24
N VAL A 139 -15.06 -4.80 19.47
CA VAL A 139 -13.89 -5.03 20.32
C VAL A 139 -12.91 -5.97 19.60
N ALA A 140 -13.39 -7.10 19.09
CA ALA A 140 -12.56 -8.09 18.39
C ALA A 140 -11.84 -7.50 17.16
N LYS A 141 -12.52 -6.64 16.36
CA LYS A 141 -11.90 -5.96 15.20
C LYS A 141 -10.86 -4.92 15.60
N PHE A 142 -11.07 -4.22 16.69
CA PHE A 142 -10.08 -3.29 17.24
C PHE A 142 -8.83 -4.05 17.67
N GLU A 143 -9.01 -5.11 18.45
CA GLU A 143 -7.94 -5.95 18.95
C GLU A 143 -7.19 -6.68 17.83
N GLU A 144 -7.90 -7.13 16.77
CA GLU A 144 -7.28 -7.71 15.57
C GLU A 144 -6.23 -6.76 14.98
N LYS A 145 -6.59 -5.48 14.80
CA LYS A 145 -5.62 -4.50 14.28
C LYS A 145 -4.45 -4.29 15.22
N VAL A 146 -4.70 -4.20 16.52
CA VAL A 146 -3.62 -4.05 17.52
C VAL A 146 -2.64 -5.23 17.44
N ARG A 147 -3.15 -6.48 17.44
CA ARG A 147 -2.29 -7.67 17.32
C ARG A 147 -1.53 -7.69 16.00
N PHE A 148 -2.18 -7.30 14.89
CA PHE A 148 -1.50 -7.19 13.59
C PHE A 148 -0.32 -6.22 13.67
N LEU A 149 -0.53 -5.02 14.22
CA LEU A 149 0.51 -4.00 14.35
C LEU A 149 1.68 -4.49 15.22
N ASP A 150 1.41 -5.17 16.35
CA ASP A 150 2.44 -5.68 17.24
C ASP A 150 3.30 -6.75 16.54
N GLU A 151 2.68 -7.76 15.93
CA GLU A 151 3.41 -8.85 15.27
C GLU A 151 4.15 -8.35 14.02
N PHE A 152 3.50 -7.51 13.22
CA PHE A 152 4.09 -6.97 12.00
C PHE A 152 5.23 -5.99 12.31
N GLY A 153 5.10 -5.16 13.35
CA GLY A 153 6.17 -4.28 13.83
C GLY A 153 7.42 -5.05 14.25
N ALA A 154 7.23 -6.15 14.99
CA ALA A 154 8.33 -7.04 15.36
C ALA A 154 9.00 -7.69 14.13
N TYR A 155 8.23 -8.05 13.11
CA TYR A 155 8.75 -8.55 11.84
C TYR A 155 9.54 -7.49 11.09
N LEU A 156 8.99 -6.28 10.92
CA LEU A 156 9.63 -5.16 10.22
C LEU A 156 10.96 -4.76 10.86
N SER A 157 11.07 -4.83 12.19
CA SER A 157 12.33 -4.56 12.90
C SER A 157 13.46 -5.52 12.49
N ARG A 158 13.14 -6.77 12.14
CA ARG A 158 14.11 -7.75 11.62
C ARG A 158 14.37 -7.54 10.13
N LEU A 159 13.31 -7.26 9.35
CA LEU A 159 13.38 -7.07 7.90
C LEU A 159 14.27 -5.87 7.54
N GLY A 160 14.12 -4.74 8.23
CA GLY A 160 14.87 -3.52 7.97
C GLY A 160 16.39 -3.64 8.18
N ARG A 161 16.82 -4.65 8.96
CA ARG A 161 18.26 -4.94 9.23
C ARG A 161 18.92 -5.82 8.18
N ARG A 162 18.19 -6.29 7.18
CA ARG A 162 18.79 -7.11 6.09
C ARG A 162 19.84 -6.29 5.34
N ARG A 163 20.96 -6.96 4.97
CA ARG A 163 22.05 -6.35 4.19
C ARG A 163 21.73 -6.32 2.69
N ARG A 164 20.57 -5.76 2.35
CA ARG A 164 20.10 -5.55 0.98
C ARG A 164 19.12 -4.39 0.96
N HIS A 165 18.80 -3.91 -0.22
CA HIS A 165 17.72 -2.94 -0.39
C HIS A 165 16.38 -3.55 -0.02
N VAL A 166 15.58 -2.82 0.76
CA VAL A 166 14.24 -3.26 1.17
C VAL A 166 13.28 -2.08 1.09
N VAL A 167 12.13 -2.30 0.44
CA VAL A 167 10.98 -1.40 0.48
C VAL A 167 9.71 -2.19 0.79
N VAL A 168 8.91 -1.68 1.72
CA VAL A 168 7.56 -2.16 2.02
C VAL A 168 6.59 -1.07 1.63
N GLY A 169 5.90 -1.28 0.52
CA GLY A 169 4.86 -0.38 0.04
C GLY A 169 3.48 -0.95 0.29
N GLY A 170 2.50 -0.08 0.48
CA GLY A 170 1.15 -0.57 0.66
C GLY A 170 0.19 0.44 1.24
N ASP A 171 -1.05 -0.04 1.42
CA ASP A 171 -2.08 0.64 2.18
C ASP A 171 -1.92 0.27 3.67
N TRP A 172 -1.37 1.21 4.42
CA TRP A 172 -1.12 1.04 5.85
C TRP A 172 -2.35 1.36 6.71
N ASN A 173 -3.40 1.92 6.10
CA ASN A 173 -4.63 2.31 6.80
C ASN A 173 -4.37 3.15 8.07
N ILE A 174 -3.30 3.96 8.07
CA ILE A 174 -2.90 4.87 9.14
C ILE A 174 -2.36 6.16 8.51
N ALA A 175 -2.90 7.29 8.89
CA ALA A 175 -2.30 8.60 8.67
C ALA A 175 -1.39 8.91 9.88
N HIS A 176 -0.10 9.17 9.65
CA HIS A 176 0.89 9.29 10.73
C HIS A 176 0.77 10.63 11.46
N THR A 177 0.72 11.72 10.72
CA THR A 177 0.72 13.07 11.26
C THR A 177 -0.53 13.85 10.86
N GLU A 178 -0.68 15.04 11.41
CA GLU A 178 -1.78 15.95 11.05
C GLU A 178 -1.71 16.39 9.60
N ALA A 179 -0.52 16.47 9.01
CA ALA A 179 -0.31 16.79 7.61
C ALA A 179 -0.79 15.65 6.67
N ASP A 180 -1.01 14.44 7.18
CA ASP A 180 -1.41 13.28 6.39
C ASP A 180 -2.92 13.11 6.24
N ILE A 181 -3.70 14.05 6.81
CA ILE A 181 -5.16 13.99 6.78
C ILE A 181 -5.77 15.39 6.78
N LYS A 182 -6.58 15.70 5.79
CA LYS A 182 -7.15 17.06 5.58
C LYS A 182 -7.94 17.59 6.76
N ASN A 183 -8.76 16.78 7.39
CA ASN A 183 -9.60 17.18 8.52
C ASN A 183 -9.19 16.42 9.79
N TRP A 184 -7.94 16.58 10.21
CA TRP A 184 -7.40 15.83 11.34
C TRP A 184 -8.16 16.07 12.66
N LYS A 185 -8.62 17.31 12.94
CA LYS A 185 -9.37 17.64 14.17
C LYS A 185 -10.68 16.85 14.29
N GLY A 186 -11.37 16.63 13.16
CA GLY A 186 -12.60 15.85 13.13
C GLY A 186 -12.39 14.34 13.14
N ASN A 187 -11.13 13.87 13.03
CA ASN A 187 -10.79 12.47 12.91
C ASN A 187 -9.93 11.90 14.07
N LEU A 188 -9.78 12.64 15.17
CA LEU A 188 -8.95 12.21 16.31
C LEU A 188 -9.38 10.86 16.92
N ALA A 189 -10.65 10.47 16.79
CA ALA A 189 -11.18 9.19 17.23
C ALA A 189 -11.45 8.21 16.08
N SER A 190 -11.03 8.54 14.85
CA SER A 190 -11.24 7.68 13.67
C SER A 190 -10.17 6.60 13.59
N PRO A 191 -10.54 5.34 13.21
CA PRO A 191 -9.54 4.32 12.90
C PRO A 191 -8.64 4.80 11.77
N GLY A 192 -7.36 4.52 11.88
CA GLY A 192 -6.34 5.05 10.99
C GLY A 192 -5.74 6.39 11.44
N PHE A 193 -6.26 7.00 12.53
CA PHE A 193 -5.68 8.21 13.10
C PHE A 193 -5.63 8.18 14.64
N LEU A 194 -5.81 7.01 15.21
CA LEU A 194 -5.76 6.82 16.67
C LEU A 194 -4.33 7.03 17.20
N PRO A 195 -4.18 7.53 18.44
CA PRO A 195 -2.85 7.83 19.00
C PRO A 195 -1.87 6.66 18.96
N HIS A 196 -2.32 5.43 19.27
CA HIS A 196 -1.46 4.24 19.25
C HIS A 196 -1.05 3.83 17.85
N GLU A 197 -1.92 4.01 16.83
CA GLU A 197 -1.61 3.74 15.43
C GLU A 197 -0.54 4.71 14.89
N ARG A 198 -0.69 6.00 15.20
CA ARG A 198 0.28 7.05 14.86
C ARG A 198 1.63 6.81 15.55
N ALA A 199 1.59 6.47 16.85
CA ALA A 199 2.80 6.14 17.60
C ALA A 199 3.51 4.90 17.05
N TRP A 200 2.76 3.91 16.53
CA TRP A 200 3.32 2.73 15.91
C TRP A 200 4.10 3.06 14.63
N ILE A 201 3.57 3.90 13.72
CA ILE A 201 4.32 4.39 12.55
C ILE A 201 5.57 5.16 13.02
N GLY A 202 5.44 6.06 14.00
CA GLY A 202 6.58 6.79 14.57
C GLY A 202 7.67 5.84 15.07
N GLY A 203 7.29 4.78 15.77
CA GLY A 203 8.23 3.75 16.27
C GLY A 203 8.94 2.99 15.15
N LEU A 204 8.33 2.77 13.98
CA LEU A 204 9.00 2.20 12.82
C LEU A 204 10.06 3.15 12.27
N LEU A 205 9.74 4.44 12.16
CA LEU A 205 10.67 5.46 11.66
C LEU A 205 11.87 5.62 12.63
N ASP A 206 11.62 5.69 13.92
CA ASP A 206 12.66 5.72 14.97
C ASP A 206 13.52 4.42 14.94
N GLY A 207 12.91 3.31 14.54
CA GLY A 207 13.55 2.00 14.36
C GLY A 207 14.41 1.86 13.11
N GLY A 208 14.49 2.89 12.28
CA GLY A 208 15.35 2.94 11.09
C GLY A 208 14.67 2.62 9.76
N TRP A 209 13.35 2.68 9.71
CA TRP A 209 12.60 2.81 8.46
C TRP A 209 12.47 4.27 8.05
N TRP A 210 12.29 4.53 6.76
CA TRP A 210 12.17 5.85 6.17
C TRP A 210 10.87 5.94 5.39
N ASP A 211 10.02 6.93 5.71
CA ASP A 211 8.86 7.29 4.89
C ASP A 211 9.38 8.13 3.70
N VAL A 212 9.74 7.44 2.64
CA VAL A 212 10.44 8.03 1.51
C VAL A 212 9.69 9.20 0.88
N HIS A 213 8.36 9.08 0.80
CA HIS A 213 7.56 10.14 0.20
C HIS A 213 7.56 11.39 1.08
N ARG A 214 7.42 11.23 2.39
CA ARG A 214 7.44 12.37 3.34
C ARG A 214 8.83 12.99 3.42
N ASP A 215 9.88 12.20 3.36
CA ASP A 215 11.25 12.71 3.39
C ASP A 215 11.58 13.59 2.17
N LEU A 216 11.03 13.26 1.00
CA LEU A 216 11.17 14.07 -0.23
C LEU A 216 10.24 15.29 -0.25
N ALA A 217 9.18 15.32 0.57
CA ALA A 217 8.20 16.40 0.64
C ALA A 217 7.83 16.76 2.09
N PRO A 218 8.80 17.22 2.92
CA PRO A 218 8.62 17.31 4.37
C PRO A 218 7.67 18.44 4.83
N ALA A 219 7.52 19.49 4.04
CA ALA A 219 6.88 20.73 4.46
C ALA A 219 5.48 20.97 3.88
N GLN A 220 4.81 19.94 3.36
CA GLN A 220 3.49 20.09 2.77
C GLN A 220 2.43 19.19 3.40
N ASP A 221 1.19 19.68 3.42
CA ASP A 221 0.02 18.85 3.70
C ASP A 221 -0.20 17.85 2.56
N GLY A 222 -0.53 16.61 2.89
CA GLY A 222 -0.60 15.55 1.89
C GLY A 222 0.80 15.21 1.32
N PRO A 223 0.95 15.01 0.00
CA PRO A 223 -0.16 14.76 -0.92
C PRO A 223 -0.92 13.51 -0.52
N TYR A 224 -2.25 13.61 -0.53
CA TYR A 224 -3.11 12.50 -0.12
C TYR A 224 -3.10 11.39 -1.16
N SER A 225 -3.30 10.14 -0.72
CA SER A 225 -3.36 8.96 -1.58
C SER A 225 -4.74 8.29 -1.62
N TRP A 226 -5.62 8.61 -0.69
CA TRP A 226 -6.97 8.07 -0.60
C TRP A 226 -8.03 9.16 -0.39
N TRP A 227 -9.17 9.01 -1.10
CA TRP A 227 -10.36 9.86 -0.94
C TRP A 227 -11.62 9.01 -1.00
N SER A 228 -12.50 9.15 0.00
CA SER A 228 -13.79 8.48 0.00
C SER A 228 -14.56 8.70 -1.31
N TRP A 229 -15.29 7.68 -1.75
CA TRP A 229 -16.26 7.82 -2.84
C TRP A 229 -17.46 8.72 -2.48
N ARG A 230 -17.65 9.06 -1.20
CA ARG A 230 -18.78 9.81 -0.67
C ARG A 230 -18.45 11.27 -0.44
N GLY A 231 -19.50 12.12 -0.46
CA GLY A 231 -19.44 13.47 0.08
C GLY A 231 -18.55 14.46 -0.66
N LYS A 232 -18.28 14.27 -1.96
CA LYS A 232 -17.35 15.12 -2.75
C LYS A 232 -15.94 15.20 -2.15
N ALA A 233 -15.52 14.13 -1.44
CA ALA A 233 -14.22 14.14 -0.77
C ALA A 233 -13.06 14.36 -1.75
N PHE A 234 -13.14 13.79 -2.96
CA PHE A 234 -12.14 13.95 -4.00
C PHE A 234 -12.10 15.40 -4.54
N ASP A 235 -13.24 15.97 -4.87
CA ASP A 235 -13.32 17.34 -5.43
C ASP A 235 -12.85 18.40 -4.43
N ASN A 236 -13.15 18.17 -3.13
CA ASN A 236 -12.74 19.06 -2.04
C ASN A 236 -11.32 18.75 -1.52
N ASP A 237 -10.62 17.80 -2.12
CA ASP A 237 -9.33 17.28 -1.66
C ASP A 237 -9.33 16.89 -0.16
N SER A 238 -10.45 16.35 0.32
CA SER A 238 -10.60 15.86 1.69
C SER A 238 -10.04 14.42 1.78
N GLY A 239 -8.73 14.32 1.58
CA GLY A 239 -8.01 13.07 1.47
C GLY A 239 -7.23 12.68 2.71
N TRP A 240 -6.70 11.46 2.66
CA TRP A 240 -5.78 10.86 3.63
C TRP A 240 -4.56 10.33 2.89
N ARG A 241 -3.38 10.51 3.46
CA ARG A 241 -2.16 9.83 3.03
C ARG A 241 -1.99 8.60 3.91
N ILE A 242 -2.38 7.46 3.39
CA ILE A 242 -2.35 6.15 4.07
C ILE A 242 -1.61 5.08 3.29
N ASP A 243 -1.18 5.41 2.08
CA ASP A 243 -0.32 4.57 1.26
C ASP A 243 1.12 5.08 1.37
N TYR A 244 2.02 4.20 1.80
CA TYR A 244 3.43 4.53 2.05
C TYR A 244 4.35 3.62 1.26
N GLN A 245 5.57 4.10 1.03
CA GLN A 245 6.73 3.28 0.77
C GLN A 245 7.72 3.50 1.92
N LEU A 246 7.76 2.54 2.87
CA LEU A 246 8.78 2.53 3.90
C LEU A 246 10.01 1.77 3.37
N ALA A 247 11.13 2.46 3.28
CA ALA A 247 12.39 1.87 2.84
C ALA A 247 13.39 1.77 3.97
N ASN A 248 14.28 0.77 3.91
CA ASN A 248 15.43 0.75 4.81
C ASN A 248 16.46 1.81 4.37
N ARG A 249 17.39 2.16 5.27
CA ARG A 249 18.37 3.22 5.05
C ARG A 249 19.10 3.13 3.71
N SER A 250 19.46 1.92 3.29
CA SER A 250 20.27 1.72 2.08
C SER A 250 19.49 2.05 0.79
N LEU A 251 18.17 1.83 0.78
CA LEU A 251 17.32 2.18 -0.36
C LEU A 251 16.77 3.60 -0.22
N ALA A 252 16.38 4.04 0.98
CA ALA A 252 15.90 5.39 1.22
C ALA A 252 16.91 6.46 0.75
N ALA A 253 18.20 6.22 0.98
CA ALA A 253 19.28 7.12 0.53
C ALA A 253 19.39 7.23 -1.01
N ARG A 254 18.69 6.40 -1.75
CA ARG A 254 18.63 6.39 -3.22
C ARG A 254 17.37 7.06 -3.78
N ALA A 255 16.42 7.42 -2.94
CA ALA A 255 15.18 8.03 -3.38
C ALA A 255 15.43 9.46 -3.89
N VAL A 256 14.98 9.73 -5.12
CA VAL A 256 15.22 11.03 -5.77
C VAL A 256 13.92 11.75 -6.16
N LYS A 257 12.81 11.03 -6.25
CA LYS A 257 11.50 11.61 -6.61
C LYS A 257 10.38 10.75 -6.05
N ALA A 258 9.35 11.40 -5.53
CA ALA A 258 8.10 10.76 -5.16
C ALA A 258 6.91 11.55 -5.72
N THR A 259 5.88 10.84 -6.18
CA THR A 259 4.65 11.42 -6.73
C THR A 259 3.43 10.62 -6.29
N VAL A 260 2.28 11.28 -6.26
CA VAL A 260 0.97 10.63 -6.19
C VAL A 260 0.26 10.87 -7.51
N ASP A 261 -0.08 9.80 -8.21
CA ASP A 261 -0.73 9.85 -9.52
C ASP A 261 -2.24 10.03 -9.36
N ARG A 262 -2.62 11.18 -8.78
CA ARG A 262 -4.02 11.55 -8.56
C ARG A 262 -4.71 11.77 -9.90
N ALA A 263 -5.89 11.17 -10.09
CA ALA A 263 -6.71 11.41 -11.28
C ALA A 263 -7.13 12.90 -11.37
N ASP A 264 -7.27 13.43 -12.58
CA ASP A 264 -7.64 14.83 -12.80
C ASP A 264 -9.08 15.14 -12.37
N ALA A 265 -9.98 14.14 -12.38
CA ALA A 265 -11.39 14.28 -12.01
C ALA A 265 -11.91 13.03 -11.30
N TYR A 266 -13.02 13.20 -10.57
CA TYR A 266 -13.67 12.14 -9.79
C TYR A 266 -14.03 10.91 -10.65
N ASP A 267 -14.58 11.10 -11.83
CA ASP A 267 -15.04 10.07 -12.75
C ASP A 267 -13.89 9.38 -13.52
N LEU A 268 -12.69 9.94 -13.47
CA LEU A 268 -11.50 9.34 -14.04
C LEU A 268 -10.81 8.33 -13.08
N ARG A 269 -11.26 8.26 -11.85
CA ARG A 269 -10.70 7.33 -10.87
C ARG A 269 -11.09 5.89 -11.16
N TRP A 270 -10.14 4.99 -11.18
CA TRP A 270 -10.36 3.55 -11.24
C TRP A 270 -10.25 2.85 -9.87
N SER A 271 -9.71 3.55 -8.86
CA SER A 271 -9.70 3.18 -7.43
C SER A 271 -10.02 4.40 -6.58
N ASP A 272 -10.37 4.22 -5.31
CA ASP A 272 -10.44 5.28 -4.32
C ASP A 272 -9.06 5.67 -3.77
N HIS A 273 -8.03 4.91 -4.12
CA HIS A 273 -6.63 5.26 -3.91
C HIS A 273 -5.99 5.74 -5.22
N ALA A 274 -4.95 6.56 -5.09
CA ALA A 274 -4.06 6.93 -6.18
C ALA A 274 -2.71 6.23 -6.01
N PRO A 275 -2.06 5.81 -7.11
CA PRO A 275 -0.71 5.25 -7.03
C PRO A 275 0.29 6.21 -6.39
N VAL A 276 1.10 5.70 -5.47
CA VAL A 276 2.25 6.40 -4.88
C VAL A 276 3.51 5.83 -5.50
N THR A 277 4.20 6.66 -6.27
CA THR A 277 5.34 6.26 -7.09
C THR A 277 6.62 6.91 -6.58
N VAL A 278 7.68 6.11 -6.41
CA VAL A 278 9.01 6.56 -5.98
C VAL A 278 10.06 6.10 -6.98
N VAL A 279 10.96 7.00 -7.35
CA VAL A 279 12.15 6.72 -8.16
C VAL A 279 13.36 6.63 -7.23
N TYR A 280 14.09 5.53 -7.32
CA TYR A 280 15.35 5.27 -6.62
C TYR A 280 16.49 5.18 -7.64
N ASP A 281 17.61 5.91 -7.42
CA ASP A 281 18.75 6.01 -8.33
C ASP A 281 20.10 5.61 -7.69
#